data_0cc15a340db128c84361a51ece2d2719
#
_entry.id   0cc15a340db128c84361a51ece2d2719
#
_cell.length_a   1.000
_cell.length_b   1.000
_cell.length_c   1.000
_cell.angle_alpha   90.00
_cell.angle_beta   90.00
_cell.angle_gamma   90.00
#
_symmetry.space_group_name_H-M   'P 1'
#
loop_
_entity.id
_entity.type
_entity.pdbx_description
1 polymer ?
#
loop_
_entity_poly.entity_id
_entity_poly.type
_entity_poly.pdbx_seq_one_letter_code
_entity_poly.pdbx_strand_id
1 'polypeptide(L)'
;MRGIAVNPKEIEGRVVEALKTCYDPEIPVNIYELGLIYNVGVNPSGVVEVQMTLTSPNCPSAAELPLMAEAKIRSIAGVTDARVEVVFDPPWEPSRMSEAARLELGML
;
A
#
# COMPACT_ATOMS: atom_id res chain seq x y z
N MET A 1 23.99 -10.62 20.79
CA MET A 1 24.13 -9.73 19.69
C MET A 1 23.36 -8.46 19.92
N ARG A 2 23.83 -7.44 19.37
CA ARG A 2 23.11 -6.22 19.49
C ARG A 2 21.77 -6.34 18.80
N GLY A 3 20.80 -5.62 19.28
CA GLY A 3 19.54 -5.53 18.61
C GLY A 3 19.74 -4.97 17.21
N ILE A 4 18.91 -5.42 16.31
CA ILE A 4 18.94 -4.88 14.96
C ILE A 4 18.31 -3.50 15.00
N ALA A 5 19.07 -2.53 14.58
CA ALA A 5 18.54 -1.17 14.47
C ALA A 5 17.56 -1.14 13.31
N VAL A 6 16.34 -0.77 13.61
CA VAL A 6 15.33 -0.58 12.59
C VAL A 6 15.57 0.75 11.90
N ASN A 7 15.72 0.70 10.58
CA ASN A 7 15.84 1.91 9.78
C ASN A 7 14.49 2.20 9.14
N PRO A 8 13.72 3.18 9.65
CA PRO A 8 12.38 3.44 9.14
C PRO A 8 12.35 3.74 7.64
N LYS A 9 13.36 4.44 7.13
CA LYS A 9 13.38 4.75 5.69
C LYS A 9 13.60 3.52 4.83
N GLU A 10 14.44 2.60 5.29
CA GLU A 10 14.66 1.37 4.56
C GLU A 10 13.40 0.51 4.57
N ILE A 11 12.74 0.43 5.73
CA ILE A 11 11.50 -0.32 5.82
C ILE A 11 10.43 0.33 4.95
N GLU A 12 10.34 1.65 4.96
CA GLU A 12 9.38 2.35 4.11
C GLU A 12 9.57 1.99 2.65
N GLY A 13 10.81 1.95 2.17
CA GLY A 13 11.10 1.55 0.80
C GLY A 13 10.65 0.11 0.52
N ARG A 14 10.85 -0.79 1.47
CA ARG A 14 10.43 -2.17 1.31
C ARG A 14 8.91 -2.30 1.35
N VAL A 15 8.24 -1.48 2.15
CA VAL A 15 6.78 -1.43 2.19
C VAL A 15 6.24 -1.02 0.83
N VAL A 16 6.81 0.02 0.23
CA VAL A 16 6.39 0.48 -1.09
C VAL A 16 6.56 -0.64 -2.12
N GLU A 17 7.70 -1.34 -2.08
CA GLU A 17 7.93 -2.45 -3.01
C GLU A 17 6.93 -3.58 -2.79
N ALA A 18 6.59 -3.86 -1.53
CA ALA A 18 5.60 -4.89 -1.23
C ALA A 18 4.22 -4.49 -1.76
N LEU A 19 3.85 -3.22 -1.59
CA LEU A 19 2.56 -2.73 -2.08
C LEU A 19 2.48 -2.78 -3.60
N LYS A 20 3.61 -2.65 -4.29
CA LYS A 20 3.65 -2.78 -5.74
C LYS A 20 3.41 -4.21 -6.22
N THR A 21 3.37 -5.18 -5.31
CA THR A 21 3.04 -6.55 -5.66
C THR A 21 1.59 -6.89 -5.37
N CYS A 22 0.82 -5.94 -4.86
CA CYS A 22 -0.59 -6.14 -4.55
C CYS A 22 -1.44 -5.57 -5.70
N TYR A 23 -2.32 -6.40 -6.23
CA TYR A 23 -3.16 -6.03 -7.37
C TYR A 23 -4.62 -6.16 -7.01
N ASP A 24 -5.43 -5.20 -7.48
CA ASP A 24 -6.86 -5.35 -7.49
C ASP A 24 -7.16 -6.45 -8.51
N PRO A 25 -7.97 -7.45 -8.17
CA PRO A 25 -8.21 -8.57 -9.08
C PRO A 25 -8.85 -8.17 -10.41
N GLU A 26 -9.45 -6.99 -10.47
CA GLU A 26 -10.12 -6.55 -11.69
C GLU A 26 -9.31 -5.58 -12.52
N ILE A 27 -8.16 -5.13 -12.00
CA ILE A 27 -7.36 -4.10 -12.67
C ILE A 27 -5.91 -4.59 -12.75
N PRO A 28 -5.30 -4.62 -13.95
CA PRO A 28 -3.93 -5.14 -14.12
C PRO A 28 -2.85 -4.13 -13.73
N VAL A 29 -3.08 -3.38 -12.66
CA VAL A 29 -2.13 -2.40 -12.14
C VAL A 29 -2.10 -2.56 -10.63
N ASN A 30 -0.91 -2.48 -10.04
CA ASN A 30 -0.78 -2.63 -8.60
C ASN A 30 -1.39 -1.43 -7.84
N ILE A 31 -1.71 -1.67 -6.57
CA ILE A 31 -2.44 -0.68 -5.77
C ILE A 31 -1.62 0.59 -5.52
N TYR A 32 -0.29 0.49 -5.55
CA TYR A 32 0.54 1.67 -5.34
C TYR A 32 0.46 2.60 -6.54
N GLU A 33 0.62 2.03 -7.75
CA GLU A 33 0.56 2.83 -8.98
C GLU A 33 -0.86 3.33 -9.27
N LEU A 34 -1.86 2.63 -8.76
CA LEU A 34 -3.25 3.09 -8.87
C LEU A 34 -3.52 4.35 -8.03
N GLY A 35 -2.60 4.68 -7.12
CA GLY A 35 -2.80 5.84 -6.27
C GLY A 35 -3.72 5.56 -5.08
N LEU A 36 -3.84 4.29 -4.69
CA LEU A 36 -4.68 3.91 -3.55
C LEU A 36 -3.97 4.12 -2.21
N ILE A 37 -2.66 4.30 -2.23
CA ILE A 37 -1.89 4.45 -1.00
C ILE A 37 -1.70 5.94 -0.72
N TYR A 38 -2.32 6.41 0.35
CA TYR A 38 -2.27 7.83 0.71
C TYR A 38 -1.13 8.18 1.64
N ASN A 39 -0.77 7.27 2.53
CA ASN A 39 0.30 7.55 3.47
C ASN A 39 0.94 6.25 3.94
N VAL A 40 2.26 6.28 4.14
CA VAL A 40 3.01 5.17 4.72
C VAL A 40 3.87 5.75 5.83
N GLY A 41 3.68 5.25 7.03
CA GLY A 41 4.47 5.67 8.17
C GLY A 41 5.15 4.47 8.82
N VAL A 42 6.41 4.62 9.17
CA VAL A 42 7.18 3.59 9.85
C VAL A 42 7.84 4.23 11.06
N ASN A 43 7.60 3.68 12.24
CA ASN A 43 8.23 4.21 13.43
C ASN A 43 9.53 3.45 13.74
N PRO A 44 10.35 3.97 14.66
CA PRO A 44 11.63 3.31 15.00
C PRO A 44 11.48 1.92 15.60
N SER A 45 10.30 1.57 16.09
CA SER A 45 10.03 0.23 16.63
C SER A 45 9.69 -0.79 15.56
N GLY A 46 9.56 -0.36 14.31
CA GLY A 46 9.21 -1.27 13.23
C GLY A 46 7.71 -1.41 13.01
N VAL A 47 6.90 -0.57 13.62
CA VAL A 47 5.46 -0.57 13.38
C VAL A 47 5.18 0.23 12.11
N VAL A 48 4.44 -0.37 11.20
CA VAL A 48 4.08 0.26 9.93
C VAL A 48 2.60 0.61 9.95
N GLU A 49 2.29 1.84 9.58
CA GLU A 49 0.90 2.28 9.43
C GLU A 49 0.71 2.80 8.02
N VAL A 50 -0.29 2.28 7.35
CA VAL A 50 -0.60 2.65 5.98
C VAL A 50 -2.04 3.13 5.92
N GLN A 51 -2.25 4.27 5.27
CA GLN A 51 -3.59 4.72 4.95
C GLN A 51 -3.79 4.52 3.46
N MET A 52 -4.84 3.81 3.10
CA MET A 52 -5.16 3.55 1.71
C MET A 52 -6.64 3.81 1.46
N THR A 53 -6.98 3.90 0.20
CA THR A 53 -8.38 4.02 -0.19
C THR A 53 -8.69 2.93 -1.21
N LEU A 54 -9.92 2.94 -1.68
CA LEU A 54 -10.41 2.00 -2.68
C LEU A 54 -11.04 2.80 -3.80
N THR A 55 -11.10 2.19 -4.98
CA THR A 55 -11.71 2.87 -6.14
C THR A 55 -13.22 3.03 -5.96
N SER A 56 -13.82 2.18 -5.14
CA SER A 56 -15.24 2.25 -4.82
C SER A 56 -15.48 1.61 -3.46
N PRO A 57 -16.33 2.20 -2.61
CA PRO A 57 -16.67 1.60 -1.32
C PRO A 57 -17.46 0.29 -1.45
N ASN A 58 -18.03 0.04 -2.64
CA ASN A 58 -18.81 -1.17 -2.90
C ASN A 58 -18.02 -2.23 -3.66
N CYS A 59 -16.70 -2.06 -3.78
CA CYS A 59 -15.87 -3.01 -4.47
C CYS A 59 -15.87 -4.35 -3.72
N PRO A 60 -16.09 -5.49 -4.41
CA PRO A 60 -16.04 -6.80 -3.75
C PRO A 60 -14.70 -7.09 -3.08
N SER A 61 -13.63 -6.46 -3.57
CA SER A 61 -12.29 -6.63 -3.03
C SER A 61 -12.02 -5.71 -1.83
N ALA A 62 -13.01 -4.91 -1.42
CA ALA A 62 -12.79 -3.89 -0.41
C ALA A 62 -12.26 -4.44 0.92
N ALA A 63 -12.67 -5.66 1.28
CA ALA A 63 -12.22 -6.28 2.50
C ALA A 63 -10.89 -7.03 2.32
N GLU A 64 -10.60 -7.45 1.10
CA GLU A 64 -9.43 -8.29 0.84
C GLU A 64 -8.15 -7.50 0.61
N LEU A 65 -8.24 -6.37 -0.09
CA LEU A 65 -7.04 -5.60 -0.41
C LEU A 65 -6.28 -5.12 0.82
N PRO A 66 -6.95 -4.54 1.84
CA PRO A 66 -6.23 -4.13 3.03
C PRO A 66 -5.57 -5.29 3.76
N LEU A 67 -6.26 -6.44 3.81
CA LEU A 67 -5.71 -7.63 4.47
C LEU A 67 -4.51 -8.18 3.72
N MET A 68 -4.58 -8.19 2.39
CA MET A 68 -3.48 -8.63 1.55
C MET A 68 -2.27 -7.72 1.73
N ALA A 69 -2.50 -6.41 1.73
CA ALA A 69 -1.44 -5.44 1.92
C ALA A 69 -0.79 -5.60 3.29
N GLU A 70 -1.61 -5.76 4.32
CA GLU A 70 -1.12 -5.93 5.68
C GLU A 70 -0.28 -7.20 5.80
N ALA A 71 -0.74 -8.30 5.22
CA ALA A 71 0.00 -9.57 5.28
C ALA A 71 1.37 -9.43 4.60
N LYS A 72 1.41 -8.76 3.47
CA LYS A 72 2.67 -8.56 2.76
C LYS A 72 3.63 -7.67 3.55
N ILE A 73 3.11 -6.64 4.18
CA ILE A 73 3.93 -5.75 4.99
C ILE A 73 4.49 -6.48 6.20
N ARG A 74 3.67 -7.31 6.85
CA ARG A 74 4.10 -8.06 8.02
C ARG A 74 5.23 -9.05 7.71
N SER A 75 5.36 -9.47 6.47
CA SER A 75 6.41 -10.41 6.08
C SER A 75 7.76 -9.74 5.87
N ILE A 76 7.83 -8.42 5.93
CA ILE A 76 9.07 -7.68 5.73
C ILE A 76 9.94 -7.77 6.98
N ALA A 77 11.22 -8.10 6.80
CA ALA A 77 12.15 -8.15 7.92
C ALA A 77 12.26 -6.79 8.58
N GLY A 78 12.17 -6.76 9.90
CA GLY A 78 12.22 -5.52 10.67
C GLY A 78 10.86 -4.96 11.01
N VAL A 79 9.80 -5.44 10.36
CA VAL A 79 8.44 -5.00 10.70
C VAL A 79 7.95 -5.81 11.90
N THR A 80 7.55 -5.11 12.95
CA THR A 80 7.06 -5.75 14.18
C THR A 80 5.55 -5.76 14.24
N ASP A 81 4.89 -4.87 13.53
CA ASP A 81 3.43 -4.84 13.44
C ASP A 81 3.07 -4.00 12.21
N ALA A 82 1.89 -4.23 11.69
CA ALA A 82 1.43 -3.49 10.51
C ALA A 82 -0.06 -3.26 10.64
N ARG A 83 -0.46 -2.05 10.29
CA ARG A 83 -1.87 -1.67 10.27
C ARG A 83 -2.16 -0.97 8.96
N VAL A 84 -3.22 -1.42 8.29
CA VAL A 84 -3.67 -0.80 7.06
C VAL A 84 -5.08 -0.28 7.31
N GLU A 85 -5.22 1.04 7.24
CA GLU A 85 -6.49 1.69 7.45
C GLU A 85 -7.06 2.14 6.10
N VAL A 86 -8.33 1.85 5.89
CA VAL A 86 -9.01 2.29 4.67
C VAL A 86 -9.73 3.60 4.98
N VAL A 87 -9.45 4.61 4.18
CA VAL A 87 -10.09 5.92 4.32
C VAL A 87 -10.74 6.29 2.98
N PHE A 88 -11.83 7.03 3.02
CA PHE A 88 -12.54 7.42 1.82
C PHE A 88 -12.54 8.94 1.62
N ASP A 89 -11.73 9.62 2.39
CA ASP A 89 -11.57 11.07 2.26
C ASP A 89 -10.08 11.41 2.29
N PRO A 90 -9.54 12.05 1.25
CA PRO A 90 -10.25 12.46 0.02
C PRO A 90 -10.61 11.24 -0.85
N PRO A 91 -11.67 11.37 -1.67
CA PRO A 91 -12.06 10.26 -2.53
C PRO A 91 -11.02 10.01 -3.61
N TRP A 92 -10.91 8.75 -4.02
CA TRP A 92 -9.98 8.39 -5.09
C TRP A 92 -10.50 8.92 -6.43
N GLU A 93 -9.56 9.37 -7.26
CA GLU A 93 -9.85 9.84 -8.61
C GLU A 93 -8.81 9.27 -9.57
N PRO A 94 -9.16 9.06 -10.84
CA PRO A 94 -8.20 8.56 -11.83
C PRO A 94 -6.91 9.39 -11.93
N SER A 95 -6.98 10.67 -11.62
CA SER A 95 -5.81 11.55 -11.66
C SER A 95 -4.77 11.18 -10.60
N ARG A 96 -5.13 10.33 -9.64
CA ARG A 96 -4.19 9.88 -8.62
C ARG A 96 -3.31 8.73 -9.10
N MET A 97 -3.67 8.13 -10.24
CA MET A 97 -2.85 7.08 -10.81
C MET A 97 -1.53 7.64 -11.31
N SER A 98 -0.47 6.84 -11.21
CA SER A 98 0.81 7.22 -11.80
C SER A 98 0.67 7.27 -13.33
N GLU A 99 1.63 7.92 -13.97
CA GLU A 99 1.64 7.95 -15.42
C GLU A 99 1.75 6.54 -16.00
N ALA A 100 2.59 5.70 -15.37
CA ALA A 100 2.74 4.32 -15.82
C ALA A 100 1.42 3.56 -15.73
N ALA A 101 0.65 3.76 -14.66
CA ALA A 101 -0.64 3.10 -14.50
C ALA A 101 -1.62 3.56 -15.57
N ARG A 102 -1.66 4.86 -15.82
CA ARG A 102 -2.56 5.40 -16.84
C ARG A 102 -2.21 4.89 -18.23
N LEU A 103 -0.92 4.78 -18.50
CA LEU A 103 -0.46 4.23 -19.77
C LEU A 103 -0.86 2.76 -19.92
N GLU A 104 -0.67 1.98 -18.85
CA GLU A 104 -1.03 0.57 -18.84
C GLU A 104 -2.53 0.36 -19.10
N LEU A 105 -3.35 1.26 -18.60
CA LEU A 105 -4.80 1.17 -18.77
C LEU A 105 -5.30 1.88 -20.02
N GLY A 106 -4.39 2.39 -20.86
CA GLY A 106 -4.78 3.05 -22.10
C GLY A 106 -5.42 4.41 -21.89
N MET A 107 -5.11 5.10 -20.81
CA MET A 107 -5.68 6.39 -20.47
C MET A 107 -4.82 7.57 -20.90
N LEU A 108 -3.70 7.31 -21.52
CA LEU A 108 -2.82 8.35 -22.05
C LEU A 108 -2.82 8.33 -23.56
#